data_4d285836835af929666c8b6cb34e8fd2
#
_entry.id   4d285836835af929666c8b6cb34e8fd2
#
_cell.length_a   1.000
_cell.length_b   1.000
_cell.length_c   1.000
_cell.angle_alpha   90.00
_cell.angle_beta   90.00
_cell.angle_gamma   90.00
#
_symmetry.space_group_name_H-M   'P 1'
#
loop_
_entity.id
_entity.type
_entity.pdbx_description
1 polymer ?
#
loop_
_entity_poly.entity_id
_entity_poly.type
_entity_poly.pdbx_seq_one_letter_code
_entity_poly.pdbx_strand_id
1 'polypeptide(L)'
;MLERLVCARINIHFGKIGTLPLVQSAYCHNYSTETALTKVVSDIFKAADADDVTVLALIDLSATFDTVYHVILLQRLQTTHHVIGNAFQWFWSYLHRRYESVLFAGETSTSVFAPHGVPQGSVLGPLLFILYQSDIPRIIAKDGLLCSCYADDTQLCFHFKTHNMPVAKSIVEGCINHVHQ
;
A
#
# COMPACT_ATOMS: atom_id res chain seq x y z
N MET A 1 -7.78 10.20 -20.15
CA MET A 1 -7.19 9.36 -21.21
C MET A 1 -5.71 9.11 -21.00
N LEU A 2 -4.88 10.13 -20.76
CA LEU A 2 -3.43 10.01 -20.54
C LEU A 2 -3.06 9.12 -19.35
N GLU A 3 -3.70 9.29 -18.18
CA GLU A 3 -3.47 8.46 -17.00
C GLU A 3 -3.68 6.96 -17.27
N ARG A 4 -4.71 6.58 -18.06
CA ARG A 4 -4.93 5.16 -18.41
C ARG A 4 -3.78 4.58 -19.22
N LEU A 5 -3.22 5.37 -20.15
CA LEU A 5 -2.05 4.95 -20.93
C LEU A 5 -0.82 4.78 -20.05
N VAL A 6 -0.57 5.73 -19.17
CA VAL A 6 0.55 5.67 -18.22
C VAL A 6 0.38 4.49 -17.27
N CYS A 7 -0.81 4.30 -16.69
CA CYS A 7 -1.11 3.17 -15.81
C CYS A 7 -0.87 1.83 -16.51
N ALA A 8 -1.33 1.66 -17.74
CA ALA A 8 -1.11 0.42 -18.49
C ALA A 8 0.39 0.16 -18.74
N ARG A 9 1.16 1.18 -19.15
CA ARG A 9 2.60 1.04 -19.42
C ARG A 9 3.42 0.78 -18.17
N ILE A 10 3.10 1.47 -17.07
CA ILE A 10 3.84 1.29 -15.82
C ILE A 10 3.55 -0.07 -15.17
N ASN A 11 2.33 -0.59 -15.28
CA ASN A 11 2.00 -1.94 -14.82
C ASN A 11 2.77 -3.02 -15.59
N ILE A 12 2.98 -2.86 -16.91
CA ILE A 12 3.85 -3.74 -17.69
C ILE A 12 5.29 -3.70 -17.18
N HIS A 13 5.79 -2.52 -16.83
CA HIS A 13 7.13 -2.36 -16.25
C HIS A 13 7.24 -3.09 -14.91
N PHE A 14 6.30 -2.87 -13.99
CA PHE A 14 6.31 -3.52 -12.67
C PHE A 14 6.18 -5.05 -12.78
N GLY A 15 5.35 -5.55 -13.71
CA GLY A 15 5.25 -6.98 -13.97
C GLY A 15 6.56 -7.62 -14.46
N LYS A 16 7.38 -6.85 -15.18
CA LYS A 16 8.71 -7.33 -15.66
C LYS A 16 9.76 -7.35 -14.56
N ILE A 17 9.77 -6.36 -13.67
CA ILE A 17 10.78 -6.21 -12.62
C ILE A 17 10.37 -6.81 -11.28
N GLY A 18 9.09 -7.20 -11.12
CA GLY A 18 8.60 -7.88 -9.91
C GLY A 18 8.66 -7.02 -8.63
N THR A 19 8.51 -5.70 -8.73
CA THR A 19 8.68 -4.79 -7.57
C THR A 19 7.39 -4.51 -6.80
N LEU A 20 6.25 -4.96 -7.29
CA LEU A 20 5.00 -4.87 -6.53
C LEU A 20 4.97 -5.92 -5.42
N PRO A 21 4.51 -5.57 -4.21
CA PRO A 21 4.40 -6.53 -3.12
C PRO A 21 3.44 -7.67 -3.48
N LEU A 22 3.90 -8.91 -3.41
CA LEU A 22 3.09 -10.11 -3.69
C LEU A 22 1.91 -10.30 -2.72
N VAL A 23 1.96 -9.63 -1.59
CA VAL A 23 0.92 -9.68 -0.54
C VAL A 23 -0.19 -8.65 -0.76
N GLN A 24 -0.04 -7.74 -1.73
CA GLN A 24 -1.07 -6.77 -2.11
C GLN A 24 -2.03 -7.40 -3.12
N SER A 25 -3.31 -7.43 -2.78
CA SER A 25 -4.37 -8.02 -3.61
C SER A 25 -5.22 -6.97 -4.33
N ALA A 26 -5.34 -5.76 -3.79
CA ALA A 26 -6.15 -4.72 -4.42
C ALA A 26 -5.49 -4.19 -5.70
N TYR A 27 -6.34 -3.85 -6.67
CA TYR A 27 -5.94 -3.34 -8.00
C TYR A 27 -5.03 -4.28 -8.79
N CYS A 28 -4.93 -5.55 -8.37
CA CYS A 28 -4.18 -6.59 -9.04
C CYS A 28 -5.12 -7.48 -9.88
N HIS A 29 -4.64 -7.88 -11.07
CA HIS A 29 -5.40 -8.76 -11.94
C HIS A 29 -5.60 -10.13 -11.28
N ASN A 30 -6.81 -10.71 -11.37
CA ASN A 30 -7.22 -12.00 -10.78
C ASN A 30 -7.29 -12.03 -9.24
N TYR A 31 -7.25 -10.88 -8.57
CA TYR A 31 -7.48 -10.79 -7.14
C TYR A 31 -8.79 -10.03 -6.85
N SER A 32 -9.45 -10.43 -5.77
CA SER A 32 -10.66 -9.78 -5.25
C SER A 32 -10.62 -9.74 -3.72
N THR A 33 -11.60 -9.10 -3.10
CA THR A 33 -11.78 -9.12 -1.64
C THR A 33 -11.98 -10.54 -1.13
N GLU A 34 -12.72 -11.37 -1.86
CA GLU A 34 -12.97 -12.78 -1.50
C GLU A 34 -11.68 -13.61 -1.54
N THR A 35 -10.81 -13.42 -2.55
CA THR A 35 -9.55 -14.15 -2.62
C THR A 35 -8.59 -13.71 -1.51
N ALA A 36 -8.56 -12.42 -1.17
CA ALA A 36 -7.78 -11.90 -0.06
C ALA A 36 -8.26 -12.49 1.29
N LEU A 37 -9.58 -12.45 1.54
CA LEU A 37 -10.17 -13.03 2.74
C LEU A 37 -9.94 -14.55 2.83
N THR A 38 -10.12 -15.27 1.73
CA THR A 38 -9.88 -16.73 1.67
C THR A 38 -8.45 -17.07 2.05
N LYS A 39 -7.47 -16.25 1.62
CA LYS A 39 -6.07 -16.45 2.02
C LYS A 39 -5.88 -16.32 3.52
N VAL A 40 -6.38 -15.24 4.13
CA VAL A 40 -6.26 -15.00 5.58
C VAL A 40 -6.93 -16.12 6.38
N VAL A 41 -8.15 -16.50 6.01
CA VAL A 41 -8.88 -17.59 6.68
C VAL A 41 -8.15 -18.91 6.52
N SER A 42 -7.61 -19.21 5.33
CA SER A 42 -6.80 -20.42 5.11
C SER A 42 -5.55 -20.47 5.98
N ASP A 43 -4.87 -19.34 6.17
CA ASP A 43 -3.68 -19.27 7.01
C ASP A 43 -4.03 -19.48 8.50
N ILE A 44 -5.16 -18.94 8.97
CA ILE A 44 -5.70 -19.18 10.31
C ILE A 44 -6.03 -20.66 10.52
N PHE A 45 -6.69 -21.32 9.58
CA PHE A 45 -7.02 -22.74 9.69
C PHE A 45 -5.77 -23.62 9.71
N LYS A 46 -4.76 -23.33 8.87
CA LYS A 46 -3.49 -24.05 8.88
C LYS A 46 -2.77 -23.93 10.23
N ALA A 47 -2.83 -22.75 10.85
CA ALA A 47 -2.26 -22.56 12.19
C ALA A 47 -3.03 -23.36 13.24
N ALA A 48 -4.37 -23.36 13.18
CA ALA A 48 -5.21 -24.16 14.08
C ALA A 48 -4.96 -25.67 13.94
N ASP A 49 -4.79 -26.17 12.71
CA ASP A 49 -4.45 -27.58 12.44
C ASP A 49 -3.05 -27.94 13.00
N ALA A 50 -2.15 -26.94 13.11
CA ALA A 50 -0.84 -27.11 13.74
C ALA A 50 -0.86 -26.91 15.27
N ASP A 51 -2.05 -26.75 15.88
CA ASP A 51 -2.25 -26.45 17.30
C ASP A 51 -1.55 -25.13 17.72
N ASP A 52 -1.59 -24.14 16.80
CA ASP A 52 -1.10 -22.78 17.04
C ASP A 52 -2.24 -21.80 17.30
N VAL A 53 -1.96 -20.79 18.12
CA VAL A 53 -2.83 -19.63 18.30
C VAL A 53 -2.47 -18.57 17.26
N THR A 54 -3.49 -17.93 16.68
CA THR A 54 -3.29 -16.83 15.74
C THR A 54 -3.67 -15.51 16.38
N VAL A 55 -2.77 -14.53 16.32
CA VAL A 55 -3.10 -13.12 16.50
C VAL A 55 -3.31 -12.51 15.11
N LEU A 56 -4.48 -11.91 14.90
CA LEU A 56 -4.80 -11.12 13.73
C LEU A 56 -4.92 -9.64 14.18
N ALA A 57 -4.04 -8.78 13.67
CA ALA A 57 -4.11 -7.34 13.87
C ALA A 57 -4.49 -6.67 12.54
N LEU A 58 -5.50 -5.80 12.59
CA LEU A 58 -5.94 -5.03 11.44
C LEU A 58 -5.41 -3.60 11.61
N ILE A 59 -4.61 -3.14 10.66
CA ILE A 59 -4.07 -1.79 10.61
C ILE A 59 -4.86 -1.02 9.55
N ASP A 60 -5.54 0.02 9.98
CA ASP A 60 -6.20 1.00 9.13
C ASP A 60 -5.36 2.28 9.06
N LEU A 61 -5.11 2.75 7.84
CA LEU A 61 -4.37 3.98 7.59
C LEU A 61 -5.37 5.10 7.30
N SER A 62 -5.55 6.01 8.23
CA SER A 62 -6.47 7.15 8.08
C SER A 62 -6.05 8.11 6.97
N ALA A 63 -7.03 8.59 6.18
CA ALA A 63 -6.83 9.59 5.11
C ALA A 63 -5.76 9.19 4.07
N THR A 64 -5.71 7.95 3.69
CA THR A 64 -4.66 7.26 2.93
C THR A 64 -4.22 7.98 1.66
N PHE A 65 -5.18 8.42 0.82
CA PHE A 65 -4.87 9.11 -0.42
C PHE A 65 -4.38 10.55 -0.19
N ASP A 66 -4.79 11.19 0.89
CA ASP A 66 -4.47 12.59 1.18
C ASP A 66 -3.10 12.73 1.88
N THR A 67 -2.57 11.64 2.45
CA THR A 67 -1.30 11.63 3.21
C THR A 67 -0.08 11.19 2.40
N VAL A 68 -0.22 10.93 1.11
CA VAL A 68 0.91 10.52 0.24
C VAL A 68 1.90 11.67 0.05
N TYR A 69 3.07 11.59 0.68
CA TYR A 69 4.15 12.57 0.49
C TYR A 69 4.80 12.40 -0.88
N HIS A 70 4.68 13.43 -1.75
CA HIS A 70 5.17 13.39 -3.12
C HIS A 70 6.67 13.12 -3.20
N VAL A 71 7.47 13.70 -2.28
CA VAL A 71 8.94 13.50 -2.25
C VAL A 71 9.28 12.03 -2.00
N ILE A 72 8.63 11.39 -1.01
CA ILE A 72 8.85 9.98 -0.67
C ILE A 72 8.39 9.08 -1.82
N LEU A 73 7.21 9.35 -2.39
CA LEU A 73 6.71 8.60 -3.53
C LEU A 73 7.66 8.67 -4.73
N LEU A 74 8.13 9.86 -5.09
CA LEU A 74 9.09 10.04 -6.18
C LEU A 74 10.41 9.32 -5.91
N GLN A 75 10.92 9.36 -4.68
CA GLN A 75 12.10 8.62 -4.28
C GLN A 75 11.88 7.10 -4.45
N ARG A 76 10.76 6.56 -3.98
CA ARG A 76 10.42 5.13 -4.13
C ARG A 76 10.26 4.72 -5.58
N LEU A 77 9.60 5.54 -6.39
CA LEU A 77 9.50 5.31 -7.84
C LEU A 77 10.89 5.14 -8.47
N GLN A 78 11.86 5.95 -8.09
CA GLN A 78 13.21 5.90 -8.64
C GLN A 78 14.04 4.74 -8.05
N THR A 79 14.09 4.60 -6.74
CA THR A 79 15.02 3.67 -6.06
C THR A 79 14.48 2.26 -5.97
N THR A 80 13.21 2.08 -5.65
CA THR A 80 12.59 0.77 -5.45
C THR A 80 11.99 0.22 -6.74
N HIS A 81 11.33 1.09 -7.50
CA HIS A 81 10.58 0.67 -8.69
C HIS A 81 11.32 0.94 -10.01
N HIS A 82 12.55 1.46 -9.96
CA HIS A 82 13.43 1.69 -11.11
C HIS A 82 12.78 2.51 -12.24
N VAL A 83 11.90 3.45 -11.88
CA VAL A 83 11.31 4.39 -12.82
C VAL A 83 12.30 5.52 -13.05
N ILE A 84 12.92 5.57 -14.24
CA ILE A 84 13.98 6.52 -14.60
C ILE A 84 13.67 7.27 -15.89
N GLY A 85 14.51 8.25 -16.22
CA GLY A 85 14.45 8.99 -17.49
C GLY A 85 13.12 9.73 -17.67
N ASN A 86 12.58 9.70 -18.89
CA ASN A 86 11.35 10.43 -19.24
C ASN A 86 10.11 9.99 -18.44
N ALA A 87 10.05 8.71 -18.04
CA ALA A 87 8.98 8.21 -17.20
C ALA A 87 9.00 8.86 -15.81
N PHE A 88 10.19 8.96 -15.19
CA PHE A 88 10.35 9.65 -13.92
C PHE A 88 10.01 11.14 -14.04
N GLN A 89 10.49 11.82 -15.07
CA GLN A 89 10.18 13.24 -15.31
C GLN A 89 8.68 13.48 -15.46
N TRP A 90 7.96 12.54 -16.08
CA TRP A 90 6.51 12.61 -16.19
C TRP A 90 5.83 12.53 -14.82
N PHE A 91 6.21 11.56 -13.95
CA PHE A 91 5.66 11.45 -12.59
C PHE A 91 6.01 12.67 -11.73
N TRP A 92 7.24 13.17 -11.85
CA TRP A 92 7.65 14.40 -11.20
C TRP A 92 6.75 15.58 -11.61
N SER A 93 6.52 15.77 -12.89
CA SER A 93 5.62 16.80 -13.43
C SER A 93 4.17 16.61 -12.97
N TYR A 94 3.71 15.36 -12.87
CA TYR A 94 2.35 15.03 -12.44
C TYR A 94 2.10 15.35 -10.96
N LEU A 95 3.11 15.20 -10.10
CA LEU A 95 3.02 15.42 -8.66
C LEU A 95 3.53 16.80 -8.21
N HIS A 96 4.41 17.42 -8.98
CA HIS A 96 5.05 18.70 -8.59
C HIS A 96 4.10 19.88 -8.72
N ARG A 97 4.12 20.77 -7.71
CA ARG A 97 3.33 22.01 -7.68
C ARG A 97 1.84 21.81 -7.98
N ARG A 98 1.25 20.86 -7.34
CA ARG A 98 -0.20 20.64 -7.46
C ARG A 98 -0.97 21.70 -6.69
N TYR A 99 -2.10 22.10 -7.29
CA TYR A 99 -3.10 22.96 -6.67
C TYR A 99 -4.46 22.31 -6.80
N GLU A 100 -5.30 22.52 -5.82
CA GLU A 100 -6.66 22.01 -5.78
C GLU A 100 -7.64 23.17 -5.65
N SER A 101 -8.79 23.03 -6.31
CA SER A 101 -9.91 23.93 -6.18
C SER A 101 -11.20 23.14 -6.24
N VAL A 102 -12.24 23.64 -5.61
CA VAL A 102 -13.57 23.03 -5.59
C VAL A 102 -14.44 23.76 -6.62
N LEU A 103 -15.04 23.01 -7.53
CA LEU A 103 -16.06 23.50 -8.46
C LEU A 103 -17.43 23.05 -7.97
N PHE A 104 -18.29 24.00 -7.64
CA PHE A 104 -19.66 23.74 -7.18
C PHE A 104 -20.63 24.75 -7.78
N ALA A 105 -21.73 24.28 -8.36
CA ALA A 105 -22.77 25.11 -8.96
C ALA A 105 -22.27 26.17 -9.97
N GLY A 106 -21.18 25.88 -10.68
CA GLY A 106 -20.58 26.80 -11.66
C GLY A 106 -19.57 27.79 -11.06
N GLU A 107 -19.46 27.87 -9.75
CA GLU A 107 -18.48 28.68 -9.04
C GLU A 107 -17.23 27.87 -8.66
N THR A 108 -16.06 28.49 -8.75
CA THR A 108 -14.79 27.85 -8.40
C THR A 108 -14.15 28.54 -7.20
N SER A 109 -13.76 27.74 -6.20
CA SER A 109 -13.03 28.25 -5.04
C SER A 109 -11.64 28.79 -5.41
N THR A 110 -11.01 29.50 -4.49
CA THR A 110 -9.57 29.81 -4.59
C THR A 110 -8.75 28.50 -4.63
N SER A 111 -7.70 28.50 -5.48
CA SER A 111 -6.78 27.36 -5.54
C SER A 111 -5.89 27.30 -4.31
N VAL A 112 -5.77 26.12 -3.69
CA VAL A 112 -4.91 25.86 -2.55
C VAL A 112 -3.77 24.93 -2.97
N PHE A 113 -2.56 25.20 -2.51
CA PHE A 113 -1.42 24.33 -2.80
C PHE A 113 -1.57 22.99 -2.06
N ALA A 114 -1.43 21.88 -2.79
CA ALA A 114 -1.51 20.51 -2.28
C ALA A 114 -0.13 19.85 -2.32
N PRO A 115 0.67 19.93 -1.23
CA PRO A 115 2.01 19.34 -1.17
C PRO A 115 2.00 17.82 -0.98
N HIS A 116 0.87 17.26 -0.65
CA HIS A 116 0.65 15.83 -0.40
C HIS A 116 -0.59 15.36 -1.15
N GLY A 117 -0.81 14.05 -1.10
CA GLY A 117 -2.01 13.41 -1.61
C GLY A 117 -1.95 13.05 -3.10
N VAL A 118 -2.79 12.10 -3.43
CA VAL A 118 -3.08 11.71 -4.82
C VAL A 118 -4.55 11.92 -5.09
N PRO A 119 -4.94 12.34 -6.31
CA PRO A 119 -6.34 12.68 -6.58
C PRO A 119 -7.25 11.48 -6.38
N GLN A 120 -8.22 11.62 -5.48
CA GLN A 120 -9.29 10.64 -5.33
C GLN A 120 -10.09 10.53 -6.63
N GLY A 121 -10.40 9.31 -7.07
CA GLY A 121 -11.08 9.06 -8.34
C GLY A 121 -10.17 9.15 -9.59
N SER A 122 -8.89 9.49 -9.47
CA SER A 122 -7.95 9.39 -10.58
C SER A 122 -7.62 7.92 -10.90
N VAL A 123 -7.20 7.66 -12.14
CA VAL A 123 -6.78 6.31 -12.57
C VAL A 123 -5.46 5.90 -11.93
N LEU A 124 -4.58 6.86 -11.66
CA LEU A 124 -3.25 6.61 -11.08
C LEU A 124 -3.24 6.62 -9.56
N GLY A 125 -4.20 7.28 -8.90
CA GLY A 125 -4.24 7.40 -7.43
C GLY A 125 -4.03 6.07 -6.71
N PRO A 126 -4.82 5.03 -6.98
CA PRO A 126 -4.67 3.72 -6.34
C PRO A 126 -3.29 3.10 -6.55
N LEU A 127 -2.75 3.16 -7.76
CA LEU A 127 -1.43 2.63 -8.06
C LEU A 127 -0.33 3.40 -7.33
N LEU A 128 -0.38 4.74 -7.35
CA LEU A 128 0.60 5.59 -6.67
C LEU A 128 0.60 5.36 -5.15
N PHE A 129 -0.59 5.11 -4.58
CA PHE A 129 -0.71 4.76 -3.18
C PHE A 129 -0.06 3.42 -2.86
N ILE A 130 -0.32 2.36 -3.64
CA ILE A 130 0.35 1.04 -3.46
C ILE A 130 1.88 1.17 -3.56
N LEU A 131 2.37 1.98 -4.49
CA LEU A 131 3.82 2.22 -4.64
C LEU A 131 4.39 2.99 -3.45
N TYR A 132 3.60 3.93 -2.91
CA TYR A 132 3.98 4.67 -1.71
C TYR A 132 4.13 3.78 -0.49
N GLN A 133 3.23 2.83 -0.27
CA GLN A 133 3.27 1.92 0.87
C GLN A 133 4.04 0.60 0.62
N SER A 134 4.72 0.47 -0.52
CA SER A 134 5.35 -0.80 -0.96
C SER A 134 6.42 -1.36 0.00
N ASP A 135 6.95 -0.54 0.92
CA ASP A 135 7.92 -0.97 1.93
C ASP A 135 7.29 -1.63 3.17
N ILE A 136 6.01 -1.38 3.44
CA ILE A 136 5.30 -1.90 4.64
C ILE A 136 5.40 -3.43 4.75
N PRO A 137 5.10 -4.22 3.71
CA PRO A 137 5.22 -5.67 3.80
C PRO A 137 6.64 -6.16 4.13
N ARG A 138 7.66 -5.44 3.65
CA ARG A 138 9.05 -5.77 3.94
C ARG A 138 9.43 -5.47 5.39
N ILE A 139 8.89 -4.39 5.95
CA ILE A 139 9.08 -4.05 7.37
C ILE A 139 8.45 -5.14 8.22
N ILE A 140 7.20 -5.50 7.97
CA ILE A 140 6.47 -6.54 8.68
C ILE A 140 7.19 -7.90 8.63
N ALA A 141 7.67 -8.28 7.44
CA ALA A 141 8.40 -9.55 7.27
C ALA A 141 9.71 -9.61 8.05
N LYS A 142 10.40 -8.49 8.28
CA LYS A 142 11.61 -8.43 9.12
C LYS A 142 11.34 -8.76 10.58
N ASP A 143 10.15 -8.44 11.07
CA ASP A 143 9.70 -8.75 12.42
C ASP A 143 9.14 -10.19 12.55
N GLY A 144 9.22 -10.97 11.46
CA GLY A 144 8.79 -12.38 11.43
C GLY A 144 7.27 -12.58 11.35
N LEU A 145 6.51 -11.53 11.00
CA LEU A 145 5.07 -11.62 10.84
C LEU A 145 4.69 -11.83 9.37
N LEU A 146 3.52 -12.46 9.17
CA LEU A 146 2.87 -12.54 7.88
C LEU A 146 1.96 -11.32 7.71
N CYS A 147 1.86 -10.82 6.48
CA CYS A 147 0.87 -9.79 6.16
C CYS A 147 0.08 -10.12 4.91
N SER A 148 -1.10 -9.54 4.83
CA SER A 148 -1.96 -9.51 3.67
C SER A 148 -2.47 -8.09 3.52
N CYS A 149 -2.32 -7.51 2.33
CA CYS A 149 -2.73 -6.13 2.06
C CYS A 149 -3.86 -6.11 1.03
N TYR A 150 -4.86 -5.28 1.28
CA TYR A 150 -5.91 -4.96 0.32
C TYR A 150 -6.13 -3.45 0.30
N ALA A 151 -5.59 -2.77 -0.70
CA ALA A 151 -5.46 -1.31 -0.75
C ALA A 151 -4.71 -0.77 0.47
N ASP A 152 -5.39 0.00 1.31
CA ASP A 152 -4.91 0.57 2.56
C ASP A 152 -5.03 -0.38 3.76
N ASP A 153 -5.93 -1.34 3.69
CA ASP A 153 -6.09 -2.34 4.74
C ASP A 153 -4.88 -3.26 4.80
N THR A 154 -4.19 -3.27 5.92
CA THR A 154 -3.08 -4.18 6.20
C THR A 154 -3.42 -5.10 7.36
N GLN A 155 -3.42 -6.39 7.08
CA GLN A 155 -3.71 -7.45 8.03
C GLN A 155 -2.40 -8.14 8.43
N LEU A 156 -2.07 -8.11 9.72
CA LEU A 156 -0.93 -8.80 10.29
C LEU A 156 -1.40 -10.13 10.87
N CYS A 157 -0.76 -11.23 10.49
CA CYS A 157 -0.99 -12.55 11.08
C CYS A 157 0.28 -13.04 11.75
N PHE A 158 0.16 -13.47 13.00
CA PHE A 158 1.24 -14.11 13.74
C PHE A 158 0.74 -15.38 14.39
N HIS A 159 1.42 -16.49 14.15
CA HIS A 159 1.08 -17.82 14.67
C HIS A 159 2.11 -18.25 15.70
N PHE A 160 1.66 -18.79 16.84
CA PHE A 160 2.55 -19.18 17.94
C PHE A 160 1.87 -20.20 18.86
N LYS A 161 2.67 -20.92 19.65
CA LYS A 161 2.15 -21.81 20.69
C LYS A 161 1.64 -21.03 21.89
N THR A 162 0.55 -21.48 22.52
CA THR A 162 -0.15 -20.81 23.63
C THR A 162 0.79 -20.31 24.75
N HIS A 163 1.84 -21.07 25.08
CA HIS A 163 2.79 -20.69 26.12
C HIS A 163 3.66 -19.46 25.78
N ASN A 164 3.69 -19.05 24.50
CA ASN A 164 4.45 -17.89 24.01
C ASN A 164 3.63 -16.60 23.91
N MET A 165 2.42 -16.55 24.47
CA MET A 165 1.52 -15.40 24.38
C MET A 165 2.17 -14.05 24.76
N PRO A 166 2.92 -13.92 25.87
CA PRO A 166 3.53 -12.63 26.23
C PRO A 166 4.56 -12.14 25.19
N VAL A 167 5.33 -13.07 24.62
CA VAL A 167 6.33 -12.78 23.59
C VAL A 167 5.64 -12.38 22.29
N ALA A 168 4.59 -13.10 21.91
CA ALA A 168 3.80 -12.79 20.72
C ALA A 168 3.21 -11.39 20.76
N LYS A 169 2.65 -10.97 21.89
CA LYS A 169 2.13 -9.60 22.10
C LYS A 169 3.23 -8.57 21.87
N SER A 170 4.39 -8.74 22.45
CA SER A 170 5.52 -7.80 22.32
C SER A 170 6.01 -7.69 20.88
N ILE A 171 6.05 -8.80 20.12
CA ILE A 171 6.45 -8.81 18.71
C ILE A 171 5.45 -8.02 17.87
N VAL A 172 4.14 -8.25 18.04
CA VAL A 172 3.10 -7.55 17.27
C VAL A 172 3.09 -6.06 17.59
N GLU A 173 3.19 -5.67 18.87
CA GLU A 173 3.28 -4.26 19.27
C GLU A 173 4.54 -3.59 18.72
N GLY A 174 5.68 -4.28 18.74
CA GLY A 174 6.93 -3.80 18.14
C GLY A 174 6.80 -3.56 16.63
N CYS A 175 6.20 -4.50 15.90
CA CYS A 175 5.96 -4.38 14.47
C CYS A 175 5.03 -3.21 14.14
N ILE A 176 3.94 -3.03 14.89
CA ILE A 176 3.03 -1.89 14.71
C ILE A 176 3.79 -0.56 14.87
N ASN A 177 4.66 -0.45 15.88
CA ASN A 177 5.47 0.74 16.10
C ASN A 177 6.48 0.99 14.95
N HIS A 178 7.06 -0.06 14.36
CA HIS A 178 7.94 0.08 13.19
C HIS A 178 7.22 0.53 11.94
N VAL A 179 5.96 0.13 11.75
CA VAL A 179 5.13 0.56 10.61
C VAL A 179 4.73 2.03 10.75
N HIS A 180 4.59 2.55 11.97
CA HIS A 180 4.22 3.95 12.25
C HIS A 180 5.40 4.95 12.15
N GLN A 181 6.63 4.50 12.02
CA GLN A 181 7.82 5.36 11.84
C GLN A 181 8.10 5.68 10.37
#